data_aeb9243d1c12d74b60f2878db464663c
#
_entry.id   aeb9243d1c12d74b60f2878db464663c
#
_cell.length_a   1.000
_cell.length_b   1.000
_cell.length_c   1.000
_cell.angle_alpha   90.00
_cell.angle_beta   90.00
_cell.angle_gamma   90.00
#
_symmetry.space_group_name_H-M   'P 1'
#
loop_
_entity.id
_entity.type
_entity.pdbx_description
1 polymer ?
#
loop_
_entity_poly.entity_id
_entity_poly.type
_entity_poly.pdbx_seq_one_letter_code
_entity_poly.pdbx_strand_id
1 'polypeptide(L)'
;TSTISDALRAQLASRADWAEHIYYEPDHLIVARETNRTIVPHQGDLVIEMDASSIIDTYYVQIRVKNLEYASTANAVLTGLSSSNNIGDNIRNEEESSAIFIELHKSIDENITDGNQDVLCAVFNTFGKIDDMPSNMYITFNAVTRDGEIVEKEIDMTPIFATEDARVRHWLLINEVWEL
;
A
#
# COMPACT_ATOMS: atom_id res chain seq x y z
N THR A 1 12.54 1.98 7.07
CA THR A 1 11.22 2.57 6.76
C THR A 1 11.23 4.06 7.10
N SER A 2 10.85 4.92 6.15
CA SER A 2 10.76 6.36 6.39
C SER A 2 9.39 6.66 7.02
N THR A 3 9.38 7.47 8.08
CA THR A 3 8.12 7.95 8.68
C THR A 3 7.63 9.20 7.94
N ILE A 4 6.33 9.37 7.82
CA ILE A 4 5.72 10.59 7.27
C ILE A 4 5.93 11.79 8.21
N SER A 5 5.77 13.01 7.66
CA SER A 5 6.00 14.22 8.42
C SER A 5 5.09 14.32 9.66
N ASP A 6 5.59 14.96 10.73
CA ASP A 6 4.84 15.13 11.97
C ASP A 6 3.53 15.92 11.77
N ALA A 7 3.52 16.85 10.80
CA ALA A 7 2.31 17.62 10.49
C ALA A 7 1.19 16.73 9.90
N LEU A 8 1.52 15.84 8.96
CA LEU A 8 0.55 14.90 8.39
C LEU A 8 0.14 13.86 9.43
N ARG A 9 1.09 13.38 10.24
CA ARG A 9 0.82 12.47 11.35
C ARG A 9 -0.15 13.10 12.36
N ALA A 10 0.05 14.36 12.75
CA ALA A 10 -0.84 15.07 13.66
C ALA A 10 -2.26 15.26 13.07
N GLN A 11 -2.38 15.50 11.77
CA GLN A 11 -3.66 15.60 11.07
C GLN A 11 -4.42 14.27 11.08
N LEU A 12 -3.72 13.15 10.92
CA LEU A 12 -4.28 11.80 10.90
C LEU A 12 -4.50 11.23 12.32
N ALA A 13 -3.67 11.62 13.30
CA ALA A 13 -3.69 11.11 14.68
C ALA A 13 -5.00 11.38 15.43
N SER A 14 -5.78 12.40 15.03
CA SER A 14 -7.08 12.67 15.62
C SER A 14 -8.15 11.62 15.31
N ARG A 15 -7.85 10.62 14.49
CA ARG A 15 -8.83 9.71 13.89
C ARG A 15 -8.69 8.25 14.26
N ALA A 16 -7.49 7.78 14.60
CA ALA A 16 -7.31 6.36 14.88
C ALA A 16 -6.05 6.09 15.70
N ASP A 17 -6.09 5.05 16.52
CA ASP A 17 -4.97 4.60 17.36
C ASP A 17 -3.73 4.18 16.53
N TRP A 18 -3.91 3.83 15.27
CA TRP A 18 -2.85 3.43 14.34
C TRP A 18 -2.00 4.59 13.78
N ALA A 19 -2.38 5.84 14.01
CA ALA A 19 -1.69 7.02 13.45
C ALA A 19 -0.20 7.11 13.84
N GLU A 20 0.21 6.50 14.92
CA GLU A 20 1.61 6.43 15.35
C GLU A 20 2.46 5.48 14.49
N HIS A 21 1.82 4.55 13.78
CA HIS A 21 2.44 3.49 12.97
C HIS A 21 2.22 3.67 11.46
N ILE A 22 2.17 4.92 11.01
CA ILE A 22 2.08 5.23 9.57
C ILE A 22 3.48 5.38 8.99
N TYR A 23 3.74 4.67 7.91
CA TYR A 23 5.02 4.66 7.20
C TYR A 23 4.82 4.97 5.72
N TYR A 24 5.88 5.41 5.05
CA TYR A 24 5.95 5.34 3.60
C TYR A 24 6.11 3.88 3.17
N GLU A 25 5.74 3.58 1.93
CA GLU A 25 5.96 2.28 1.34
C GLU A 25 7.44 1.82 1.46
N PRO A 26 7.70 0.53 1.70
CA PRO A 26 9.05 0.00 1.69
C PRO A 26 9.60 -0.03 0.26
N ASP A 27 10.93 0.10 0.15
CA ASP A 27 11.62 -0.14 -1.11
C ASP A 27 11.40 -1.59 -1.59
N HIS A 28 11.40 -1.80 -2.91
CA HIS A 28 11.32 -3.12 -3.47
C HIS A 28 12.57 -3.92 -3.11
N LEU A 29 12.41 -4.99 -2.34
CA LEU A 29 13.51 -5.80 -1.82
C LEU A 29 13.46 -7.23 -2.34
N ILE A 30 14.54 -7.63 -3.00
CA ILE A 30 14.76 -8.99 -3.50
C ILE A 30 15.83 -9.63 -2.64
N VAL A 31 15.58 -10.84 -2.16
CA VAL A 31 16.47 -11.57 -1.27
C VAL A 31 16.75 -12.96 -1.82
N ALA A 32 18.02 -13.34 -1.84
CA ALA A 32 18.46 -14.71 -2.07
C ALA A 32 18.92 -15.33 -0.75
N ARG A 33 18.46 -16.55 -0.46
CA ARG A 33 18.74 -17.22 0.80
C ARG A 33 19.16 -18.66 0.57
N GLU A 34 20.15 -19.08 1.31
CA GLU A 34 20.58 -20.46 1.40
C GLU A 34 20.71 -20.82 2.88
N THR A 35 19.95 -21.80 3.32
CA THR A 35 19.96 -22.26 4.72
C THR A 35 20.57 -23.66 4.82
N ASN A 36 21.30 -23.92 5.92
CA ASN A 36 21.83 -25.24 6.26
C ASN A 36 22.80 -25.85 5.22
N ARG A 37 23.54 -25.01 4.47
CA ARG A 37 24.54 -25.50 3.55
C ARG A 37 25.80 -25.94 4.28
N THR A 38 26.19 -27.19 4.09
CA THR A 38 27.49 -27.68 4.56
C THR A 38 28.57 -27.33 3.54
N ILE A 39 29.54 -26.52 3.94
CA ILE A 39 30.72 -26.23 3.13
C ILE A 39 31.79 -27.27 3.40
N VAL A 40 32.12 -28.07 2.39
CA VAL A 40 33.21 -29.08 2.46
C VAL A 40 34.48 -28.43 1.98
N PRO A 41 35.63 -28.64 2.65
CA PRO A 41 36.91 -28.15 2.15
C PRO A 41 37.19 -28.66 0.72
N HIS A 42 37.48 -27.74 -0.19
CA HIS A 42 37.78 -28.00 -1.60
C HIS A 42 38.90 -27.12 -2.10
N GLN A 43 39.54 -27.50 -3.22
CA GLN A 43 40.52 -26.67 -3.91
C GLN A 43 39.81 -25.88 -5.01
N GLY A 44 40.08 -24.59 -5.10
CA GLY A 44 39.52 -23.67 -6.08
C GLY A 44 38.30 -22.91 -5.58
N ASP A 45 37.57 -22.27 -6.50
CA ASP A 45 36.41 -21.42 -6.18
C ASP A 45 35.18 -22.24 -5.86
N LEU A 46 34.45 -21.84 -4.85
CA LEU A 46 33.10 -22.37 -4.55
C LEU A 46 32.06 -21.50 -5.21
N VAL A 47 31.35 -22.05 -6.17
CA VAL A 47 30.18 -21.37 -6.77
C VAL A 47 28.90 -21.82 -6.06
N ILE A 48 28.12 -20.86 -5.58
CA ILE A 48 26.84 -21.08 -4.94
C ILE A 48 25.77 -20.41 -5.80
N GLU A 49 24.89 -21.19 -6.38
CA GLU A 49 23.71 -20.70 -7.07
C GLU A 49 22.57 -20.55 -6.07
N MET A 50 21.90 -19.40 -6.07
CA MET A 50 20.77 -19.10 -5.16
C MET A 50 19.64 -18.48 -5.96
N ASP A 51 18.41 -18.89 -5.65
CA ASP A 51 17.21 -18.27 -6.19
C ASP A 51 16.85 -17.03 -5.38
N ALA A 52 16.63 -15.91 -6.07
CA ALA A 52 16.21 -14.66 -5.48
C ALA A 52 14.70 -14.50 -5.61
N SER A 53 14.05 -14.06 -4.53
CA SER A 53 12.61 -13.77 -4.48
C SER A 53 12.32 -12.45 -3.81
N SER A 54 11.23 -11.80 -4.22
CA SER A 54 10.73 -10.60 -3.50
C SER A 54 10.17 -11.01 -2.14
N ILE A 55 10.44 -10.17 -1.14
CA ILE A 55 9.81 -10.24 0.18
C ILE A 55 8.77 -9.13 0.36
N ILE A 56 8.46 -8.43 -0.71
CA ILE A 56 7.54 -7.31 -0.79
C ILE A 56 6.37 -7.72 -1.68
N ASP A 57 5.15 -7.41 -1.26
CA ASP A 57 3.96 -7.45 -2.08
C ASP A 57 3.73 -6.07 -2.69
N THR A 58 3.57 -6.01 -4.00
CA THR A 58 3.25 -4.78 -4.73
C THR A 58 1.79 -4.82 -5.15
N TYR A 59 1.01 -3.85 -4.70
CA TYR A 59 -0.41 -3.72 -5.03
C TYR A 59 -0.65 -2.56 -6.00
N TYR A 60 -1.68 -2.73 -6.84
CA TYR A 60 -2.29 -1.67 -7.62
C TYR A 60 -3.67 -1.35 -7.03
N VAL A 61 -3.94 -0.09 -6.71
CA VAL A 61 -5.26 0.37 -6.28
C VAL A 61 -5.89 1.24 -7.34
N GLN A 62 -7.20 1.07 -7.55
CA GLN A 62 -8.01 1.86 -8.46
C GLN A 62 -9.32 2.27 -7.80
N ILE A 63 -9.64 3.56 -7.88
CA ILE A 63 -10.84 4.15 -7.28
C ILE A 63 -11.52 5.04 -8.31
N ARG A 64 -12.84 4.92 -8.46
CA ARG A 64 -13.64 5.78 -9.35
C ARG A 64 -14.18 6.97 -8.57
N VAL A 65 -13.95 8.17 -9.10
CA VAL A 65 -14.37 9.42 -8.46
C VAL A 65 -15.00 10.35 -9.50
N LYS A 66 -16.15 10.95 -9.17
CA LYS A 66 -16.74 12.04 -9.95
C LYS A 66 -16.22 13.39 -9.45
N ASN A 67 -16.19 14.36 -10.35
CA ASN A 67 -15.79 15.73 -10.04
C ASN A 67 -14.35 15.87 -9.54
N LEU A 68 -13.45 14.94 -9.91
CA LEU A 68 -12.06 14.93 -9.46
C LEU A 68 -11.28 16.19 -9.86
N GLU A 69 -11.79 16.96 -10.82
CA GLU A 69 -11.23 18.27 -11.20
C GLU A 69 -11.26 19.28 -10.04
N TYR A 70 -12.11 19.08 -9.04
CA TYR A 70 -12.18 19.93 -7.86
C TYR A 70 -11.17 19.55 -6.77
N ALA A 71 -10.44 18.45 -6.94
CA ALA A 71 -9.36 18.06 -6.04
C ALA A 71 -7.99 18.44 -6.63
N SER A 72 -7.15 19.09 -5.83
CA SER A 72 -5.76 19.40 -6.19
C SER A 72 -4.82 18.23 -5.94
N THR A 73 -5.03 17.50 -4.85
CA THR A 73 -4.28 16.29 -4.48
C THR A 73 -5.20 15.28 -3.82
N ALA A 74 -4.84 14.01 -3.93
CA ALA A 74 -5.49 12.92 -3.22
C ALA A 74 -4.42 12.01 -2.60
N ASN A 75 -4.59 11.70 -1.33
CA ASN A 75 -3.70 10.82 -0.59
C ASN A 75 -4.53 9.79 0.17
N ALA A 76 -3.94 8.63 0.42
CA ALA A 76 -4.58 7.59 1.21
C ALA A 76 -3.67 7.06 2.32
N VAL A 77 -4.29 6.53 3.37
CA VAL A 77 -3.64 5.71 4.39
C VAL A 77 -4.35 4.38 4.42
N LEU A 78 -3.60 3.30 4.21
CA LEU A 78 -4.10 1.93 4.21
C LEU A 78 -3.58 1.21 5.45
N THR A 79 -4.51 0.63 6.24
CA THR A 79 -4.23 -0.07 7.50
C THR A 79 -4.28 -1.60 7.35
N GLY A 80 -3.94 -2.31 8.42
CA GLY A 80 -4.01 -3.78 8.48
C GLY A 80 -2.89 -4.50 7.75
N LEU A 81 -1.76 -3.83 7.56
CA LEU A 81 -0.57 -4.34 6.89
C LEU A 81 0.49 -4.75 7.90
N SER A 82 1.35 -5.68 7.53
CA SER A 82 2.50 -6.06 8.35
C SER A 82 3.49 -4.91 8.47
N SER A 83 3.97 -4.67 9.70
CA SER A 83 4.96 -3.62 9.98
C SER A 83 6.37 -3.97 9.48
N SER A 84 6.67 -5.26 9.35
CA SER A 84 8.00 -5.76 9.00
C SER A 84 7.98 -7.19 8.45
N ASN A 85 9.11 -7.56 7.84
CA ASN A 85 9.36 -8.93 7.40
C ASN A 85 10.79 -9.32 7.83
N ASN A 86 10.92 -10.51 8.40
CA ASN A 86 12.23 -11.06 8.73
C ASN A 86 12.93 -11.57 7.46
N ILE A 87 14.01 -10.92 7.10
CA ILE A 87 14.76 -11.25 5.88
C ILE A 87 15.33 -12.67 5.92
N GLY A 88 15.68 -13.17 7.10
CA GLY A 88 16.34 -14.48 7.26
C GLY A 88 15.45 -15.66 6.89
N ASP A 89 14.21 -15.66 7.29
CA ASP A 89 13.24 -16.75 7.12
C ASP A 89 12.02 -16.39 6.27
N ASN A 90 11.89 -15.11 5.86
CA ASN A 90 10.75 -14.57 5.11
C ASN A 90 9.43 -14.73 5.85
N ILE A 91 9.47 -14.47 7.14
CA ILE A 91 8.27 -14.50 7.98
C ILE A 91 7.82 -13.06 8.22
N ARG A 92 6.57 -12.76 7.86
CA ARG A 92 5.92 -11.48 8.13
C ARG A 92 5.63 -11.35 9.61
N ASN A 93 5.71 -10.14 10.13
CA ASN A 93 5.22 -9.84 11.47
C ASN A 93 3.69 -9.72 11.43
N GLU A 94 2.98 -10.71 11.98
CA GLU A 94 1.52 -10.72 12.03
C GLU A 94 0.97 -10.20 13.37
N GLU A 95 1.84 -9.94 14.34
CA GLU A 95 1.44 -9.48 15.67
C GLU A 95 1.29 -7.97 15.73
N GLU A 96 2.03 -7.24 14.88
CA GLU A 96 2.04 -5.77 14.86
C GLU A 96 1.58 -5.26 13.51
N SER A 97 0.40 -4.62 13.50
CA SER A 97 -0.09 -3.96 12.29
C SER A 97 0.50 -2.57 12.13
N SER A 98 0.62 -2.19 10.88
CA SER A 98 1.02 -0.85 10.46
C SER A 98 0.06 -0.30 9.42
N ALA A 99 0.24 0.98 9.11
CA ALA A 99 -0.41 1.64 8.01
C ALA A 99 0.64 2.23 7.07
N ILE A 100 0.31 2.30 5.80
CA ILE A 100 1.16 2.97 4.80
C ILE A 100 0.45 4.19 4.23
N PHE A 101 1.26 5.21 3.94
CA PHE A 101 0.83 6.41 3.21
C PHE A 101 1.01 6.17 1.72
N ILE A 102 -0.03 6.49 0.93
CA ILE A 102 -0.10 6.28 -0.50
C ILE A 102 -0.47 7.59 -1.17
N GLU A 103 0.33 8.05 -2.13
CA GLU A 103 -0.03 9.15 -3.01
C GLU A 103 -0.89 8.61 -4.16
N LEU A 104 -2.11 9.16 -4.32
CA LEU A 104 -3.02 8.78 -5.39
C LEU A 104 -2.87 9.73 -6.57
N HIS A 105 -2.83 9.17 -7.77
CA HIS A 105 -2.68 9.93 -9.00
C HIS A 105 -3.88 9.72 -9.92
N LYS A 106 -4.27 10.78 -10.64
CA LYS A 106 -5.28 10.66 -11.69
C LYS A 106 -4.73 9.76 -12.81
N SER A 107 -5.50 8.76 -13.22
CA SER A 107 -5.15 7.95 -14.37
C SER A 107 -5.25 8.75 -15.66
N ILE A 108 -4.22 8.62 -16.51
CA ILE A 108 -4.16 9.26 -17.84
C ILE A 108 -4.76 8.34 -18.91
N ASP A 109 -5.16 7.11 -18.55
CA ASP A 109 -5.72 6.16 -19.51
C ASP A 109 -7.15 6.60 -19.90
N GLU A 110 -7.26 7.17 -21.10
CA GLU A 110 -8.51 7.66 -21.69
C GLU A 110 -9.58 6.54 -21.85
N ASN A 111 -9.19 5.28 -21.81
CA ASN A 111 -10.11 4.14 -21.92
C ASN A 111 -10.85 3.82 -20.62
N ILE A 112 -10.41 4.40 -19.50
CA ILE A 112 -10.99 4.19 -18.16
C ILE A 112 -12.04 5.24 -17.83
N THR A 113 -12.12 6.33 -18.60
CA THR A 113 -13.09 7.40 -18.39
C THR A 113 -14.46 7.02 -18.97
N ASP A 114 -15.41 6.72 -18.09
CA ASP A 114 -16.83 6.56 -18.45
C ASP A 114 -17.58 7.86 -18.14
N GLY A 115 -17.71 8.72 -19.13
CA GLY A 115 -18.42 10.01 -19.01
C GLY A 115 -17.70 11.01 -18.10
N ASN A 116 -18.27 11.44 -17.00
CA ASN A 116 -17.69 12.40 -16.04
C ASN A 116 -16.99 11.72 -14.86
N GLN A 117 -16.57 10.47 -15.00
CA GLN A 117 -15.86 9.74 -13.95
C GLN A 117 -14.37 9.72 -14.23
N ASP A 118 -13.60 10.17 -13.26
CA ASP A 118 -12.16 10.04 -13.26
C ASP A 118 -11.72 8.84 -12.40
N VAL A 119 -10.53 8.34 -12.69
CA VAL A 119 -9.93 7.24 -11.94
C VAL A 119 -8.72 7.75 -11.19
N LEU A 120 -8.70 7.52 -9.88
CA LEU A 120 -7.50 7.63 -9.05
C LEU A 120 -6.84 6.25 -8.97
N CYS A 121 -5.54 6.23 -9.10
CA CYS A 121 -4.77 5.00 -8.96
C CYS A 121 -3.42 5.24 -8.26
N ALA A 122 -2.88 4.16 -7.73
CA ALA A 122 -1.51 4.11 -7.24
C ALA A 122 -0.97 2.68 -7.34
N VAL A 123 0.34 2.56 -7.45
CA VAL A 123 1.08 1.32 -7.22
C VAL A 123 1.91 1.54 -5.96
N PHE A 124 1.85 0.61 -5.03
CA PHE A 124 2.56 0.72 -3.76
C PHE A 124 3.07 -0.62 -3.27
N ASN A 125 4.12 -0.57 -2.47
CA ASN A 125 4.78 -1.71 -1.87
C ASN A 125 4.39 -1.88 -0.40
N THR A 126 4.31 -3.13 0.07
CA THR A 126 4.03 -3.46 1.47
C THR A 126 4.69 -4.79 1.84
N PHE A 127 4.86 -5.04 3.13
CA PHE A 127 5.24 -6.37 3.63
C PHE A 127 4.06 -7.37 3.62
N GLY A 128 2.90 -6.95 3.14
CA GLY A 128 1.73 -7.78 2.96
C GLY A 128 0.60 -7.46 3.93
N LYS A 129 -0.60 -7.92 3.56
CA LYS A 129 -1.79 -7.87 4.39
C LYS A 129 -1.67 -8.92 5.50
N ILE A 130 -1.99 -8.53 6.75
CA ILE A 130 -2.12 -9.49 7.86
C ILE A 130 -3.47 -10.21 7.70
N ASP A 131 -3.43 -11.54 7.65
CA ASP A 131 -4.64 -12.34 7.61
C ASP A 131 -5.50 -12.09 8.87
N ASP A 132 -6.82 -12.19 8.74
CA ASP A 132 -7.80 -11.96 9.80
C ASP A 132 -7.82 -10.57 10.46
N MET A 133 -6.92 -9.65 10.07
CA MET A 133 -6.94 -8.28 10.57
C MET A 133 -7.82 -7.38 9.68
N PRO A 134 -8.73 -6.56 10.26
CA PRO A 134 -9.45 -5.55 9.49
C PRO A 134 -8.51 -4.58 8.78
N SER A 135 -8.91 -4.13 7.60
CA SER A 135 -8.14 -3.18 6.80
C SER A 135 -9.07 -2.08 6.33
N ASN A 136 -8.69 -0.83 6.58
CA ASN A 136 -9.41 0.35 6.12
C ASN A 136 -8.49 1.24 5.30
N MET A 137 -9.06 1.90 4.30
CA MET A 137 -8.38 2.96 3.55
C MET A 137 -9.03 4.30 3.86
N TYR A 138 -8.24 5.23 4.34
CA TYR A 138 -8.65 6.61 4.63
C TYR A 138 -8.11 7.52 3.54
N ILE A 139 -8.99 8.11 2.75
CA ILE A 139 -8.61 8.96 1.62
C ILE A 139 -8.91 10.41 1.96
N THR A 140 -7.93 11.26 1.70
CA THR A 140 -8.00 12.70 1.90
C THR A 140 -7.85 13.38 0.56
N PHE A 141 -8.85 14.18 0.19
CA PHE A 141 -8.83 15.06 -0.98
C PHE A 141 -8.64 16.49 -0.51
N ASN A 142 -7.68 17.19 -1.08
CA ASN A 142 -7.56 18.63 -0.89
C ASN A 142 -8.29 19.34 -2.03
N ALA A 143 -9.35 20.07 -1.72
CA ALA A 143 -10.15 20.77 -2.72
C ALA A 143 -9.42 22.00 -3.30
N VAL A 144 -9.70 22.29 -4.58
CA VAL A 144 -9.19 23.47 -5.30
C VAL A 144 -10.04 24.72 -4.95
N THR A 145 -10.47 24.86 -3.71
CA THR A 145 -11.23 26.01 -3.23
C THR A 145 -10.31 27.04 -2.58
N ARG A 146 -10.76 28.32 -2.54
CA ARG A 146 -9.99 29.40 -1.88
C ARG A 146 -9.68 29.12 -0.42
N ASP A 147 -10.51 28.33 0.23
CA ASP A 147 -10.44 28.04 1.68
C ASP A 147 -9.76 26.70 1.97
N GLY A 148 -9.32 25.93 0.92
CA GLY A 148 -8.59 24.68 1.09
C GLY A 148 -9.38 23.61 1.83
N GLU A 149 -10.66 23.44 1.48
CA GLU A 149 -11.51 22.42 2.10
C GLU A 149 -10.91 21.02 1.90
N ILE A 150 -10.97 20.23 2.96
CA ILE A 150 -10.51 18.85 2.97
C ILE A 150 -11.74 17.94 2.98
N VAL A 151 -11.84 17.08 1.98
CA VAL A 151 -12.86 16.04 1.90
C VAL A 151 -12.22 14.70 2.23
N GLU A 152 -12.88 13.93 3.09
CA GLU A 152 -12.35 12.67 3.58
C GLU A 152 -13.36 11.55 3.36
N LYS A 153 -12.82 10.39 2.98
CA LYS A 153 -13.57 9.17 2.75
C LYS A 153 -12.86 8.00 3.42
N GLU A 154 -13.67 7.10 4.00
CA GLU A 154 -13.21 5.84 4.58
C GLU A 154 -13.83 4.67 3.83
N ILE A 155 -13.02 3.64 3.56
CA ILE A 155 -13.44 2.40 2.91
C ILE A 155 -12.99 1.22 3.75
N ASP A 156 -13.90 0.27 3.99
CA ASP A 156 -13.51 -1.06 4.46
C ASP A 156 -12.86 -1.84 3.30
N MET A 157 -11.56 -2.05 3.41
CA MET A 157 -10.76 -2.79 2.44
C MET A 157 -10.76 -4.30 2.68
N THR A 158 -11.28 -4.77 3.82
CA THR A 158 -11.30 -6.19 4.18
C THR A 158 -11.98 -7.05 3.11
N PRO A 159 -13.19 -6.73 2.60
CA PRO A 159 -13.82 -7.49 1.53
C PRO A 159 -13.08 -7.36 0.19
N ILE A 160 -12.39 -6.25 -0.05
CA ILE A 160 -11.63 -6.03 -1.30
C ILE A 160 -10.39 -6.92 -1.33
N PHE A 161 -9.66 -7.03 -0.22
CA PHE A 161 -8.53 -7.96 -0.10
C PHE A 161 -8.94 -9.43 -0.22
N ALA A 162 -10.20 -9.77 0.09
CA ALA A 162 -10.73 -11.12 -0.05
C ALA A 162 -11.06 -11.50 -1.52
N THR A 163 -11.06 -10.55 -2.45
CA THR A 163 -11.35 -10.82 -3.87
C THR A 163 -10.24 -11.62 -4.54
N GLU A 164 -10.60 -12.32 -5.63
CA GLU A 164 -9.62 -13.04 -6.45
C GLU A 164 -8.61 -12.09 -7.08
N ASP A 165 -9.04 -10.91 -7.54
CA ASP A 165 -8.16 -9.91 -8.13
C ASP A 165 -7.10 -9.43 -7.13
N ALA A 166 -7.48 -9.20 -5.87
CA ALA A 166 -6.52 -8.81 -4.84
C ALA A 166 -5.55 -9.95 -4.48
N ARG A 167 -6.06 -11.19 -4.36
CA ARG A 167 -5.26 -12.34 -3.91
C ARG A 167 -4.30 -12.87 -4.98
N VAL A 168 -4.68 -12.81 -6.26
CA VAL A 168 -3.91 -13.41 -7.37
C VAL A 168 -3.14 -12.36 -8.15
N ARG A 169 -3.73 -11.19 -8.35
CA ARG A 169 -3.15 -10.12 -9.18
C ARG A 169 -2.62 -8.94 -8.37
N HIS A 170 -2.90 -8.91 -7.07
CA HIS A 170 -2.64 -7.77 -6.19
C HIS A 170 -3.34 -6.48 -6.66
N TRP A 171 -4.56 -6.60 -7.21
CA TRP A 171 -5.37 -5.48 -7.66
C TRP A 171 -6.49 -5.19 -6.67
N LEU A 172 -6.48 -3.98 -6.13
CA LEU A 172 -7.49 -3.47 -5.20
C LEU A 172 -8.45 -2.57 -5.99
N LEU A 173 -9.52 -3.15 -6.53
CA LEU A 173 -10.48 -2.47 -7.37
C LEU A 173 -11.68 -1.99 -6.54
N ILE A 174 -11.79 -0.67 -6.36
CA ILE A 174 -12.88 -0.03 -5.64
C ILE A 174 -13.91 0.42 -6.65
N ASN A 175 -15.01 -0.34 -6.76
CA ASN A 175 -16.05 -0.15 -7.76
C ASN A 175 -17.11 0.88 -7.36
N GLU A 176 -17.09 1.37 -6.15
CA GLU A 176 -17.94 2.48 -5.74
C GLU A 176 -17.51 3.75 -6.47
N VAL A 177 -18.51 4.48 -6.98
CA VAL A 177 -18.27 5.79 -7.60
C VAL A 177 -18.56 6.86 -6.58
N TRP A 178 -17.55 7.62 -6.21
CA TRP A 178 -17.71 8.73 -5.27
C TRP A 178 -17.90 10.04 -6.01
N GLU A 179 -18.64 10.93 -5.36
CA GLU A 179 -18.82 12.30 -5.82
C GLU A 179 -18.16 13.25 -4.81
N LEU A 180 -17.29 14.12 -5.32
CA LEU A 180 -16.64 15.20 -4.57
C LEU A 180 -17.49 16.47 -4.60
#